data_f18391ce321aaec93202a9343eff77f9
#
_entry.id   f18391ce321aaec93202a9343eff77f9
#
_cell.length_a   1.000
_cell.length_b   1.000
_cell.length_c   1.000
_cell.angle_alpha   90.00
_cell.angle_beta   90.00
_cell.angle_gamma   90.00
#
_symmetry.space_group_name_H-M   'P 1'
#
loop_
_entity.id
_entity.type
_entity.pdbx_description
1 polymer ?
#
loop_
_entity_poly.entity_id
_entity_poly.type
_entity_poly.pdbx_seq_one_letter_code
_entity_poly.pdbx_strand_id
1 'polypeptide(L)'
;SRGLGDVYKRQDMPVAEARRLLGPEYLIGATANTFEDIERGAGQGADYIGLGPFRFTQTKRNLSPVLGLEGYRTIMERCRNAGIALPVVAIGGITAADVENILATGVTGIALSGALLQAENTLEETQRIINIINRTKQ
;
A
#
# COMPACT_ATOMS: atom_id res chain seq x y z
N SER A 1 -2.98 -15.01 9.13
CA SER A 1 -2.73 -14.23 10.32
C SER A 1 -3.93 -13.37 10.65
N ARG A 2 -4.46 -13.57 11.81
CA ARG A 2 -5.60 -12.81 12.25
C ARG A 2 -5.22 -11.73 13.22
N GLY A 3 -5.98 -10.66 13.20
CA GLY A 3 -5.82 -9.59 14.16
C GLY A 3 -4.87 -8.52 13.74
N LEU A 4 -3.86 -8.84 12.98
CA LEU A 4 -2.88 -7.86 12.54
C LEU A 4 -2.74 -7.90 11.03
N GLY A 5 -3.14 -6.83 10.38
CA GLY A 5 -2.85 -6.64 8.99
C GLY A 5 -3.46 -7.64 8.04
N ASP A 6 -4.61 -8.19 8.39
CA ASP A 6 -5.32 -9.01 7.43
C ASP A 6 -5.70 -8.14 6.26
N VAL A 7 -5.26 -8.53 5.08
CA VAL A 7 -5.51 -7.80 3.85
C VAL A 7 -6.45 -8.62 2.99
N TYR A 8 -7.55 -8.01 2.60
CA TYR A 8 -8.53 -8.65 1.74
C TYR A 8 -8.43 -8.10 0.34
N LYS A 9 -8.24 -9.00 -0.61
CA LYS A 9 -8.25 -8.62 -2.02
C LYS A 9 -9.69 -8.42 -2.46
N ARG A 10 -9.88 -7.64 -3.53
CA ARG A 10 -11.23 -7.32 -3.98
C ARG A 10 -12.05 -8.54 -4.36
N GLN A 11 -11.39 -9.59 -4.85
CA GLN A 11 -12.10 -10.81 -5.24
C GLN A 11 -12.33 -11.77 -4.08
N ASP A 12 -11.85 -11.45 -2.88
CA ASP A 12 -12.05 -12.32 -1.72
C ASP A 12 -13.31 -11.93 -0.98
N MET A 13 -13.20 -11.17 0.08
CA MET A 13 -14.34 -10.80 0.91
C MET A 13 -14.42 -9.27 0.98
N PRO A 14 -15.60 -8.69 0.78
CA PRO A 14 -15.75 -7.25 0.94
C PRO A 14 -15.35 -6.80 2.34
N VAL A 15 -14.74 -5.62 2.43
CA VAL A 15 -14.28 -5.09 3.71
C VAL A 15 -15.44 -4.99 4.72
N ALA A 16 -16.62 -4.55 4.26
CA ALA A 16 -17.76 -4.41 5.14
C ALA A 16 -18.15 -5.73 5.80
N GLU A 17 -18.08 -6.82 5.03
CA GLU A 17 -18.39 -8.14 5.57
C GLU A 17 -17.31 -8.60 6.54
N ALA A 18 -16.04 -8.37 6.22
CA ALA A 18 -14.95 -8.71 7.12
C ALA A 18 -15.08 -7.94 8.43
N ARG A 19 -15.44 -6.66 8.36
CA ARG A 19 -15.63 -5.85 9.55
C ARG A 19 -16.76 -6.37 10.41
N ARG A 20 -17.84 -6.78 9.78
CA ARG A 20 -18.98 -7.34 10.50
C ARG A 20 -18.61 -8.62 11.24
N LEU A 21 -17.80 -9.47 10.60
CA LEU A 21 -17.40 -10.74 11.19
C LEU A 21 -16.34 -10.59 12.27
N LEU A 22 -15.38 -9.69 12.07
CA LEU A 22 -14.23 -9.57 12.97
C LEU A 22 -14.45 -8.56 14.09
N GLY A 23 -15.31 -7.58 13.87
CA GLY A 23 -15.54 -6.53 14.84
C GLY A 23 -14.56 -5.39 14.73
N PRO A 24 -14.69 -4.37 15.63
CA PRO A 24 -13.91 -3.14 15.49
C PRO A 24 -12.46 -3.23 15.97
N GLU A 25 -12.10 -4.31 16.65
CA GLU A 25 -10.77 -4.40 17.25
C GLU A 25 -9.68 -4.89 16.31
N TYR A 26 -10.06 -5.42 15.15
CA TYR A 26 -9.08 -5.95 14.20
C TYR A 26 -8.76 -4.94 13.12
N LEU A 27 -7.51 -4.96 12.67
CA LEU A 27 -7.09 -4.12 11.56
C LEU A 27 -7.42 -4.82 10.24
N ILE A 28 -8.20 -4.15 9.43
CA ILE A 28 -8.59 -4.67 8.11
C ILE A 28 -8.02 -3.77 7.05
N GLY A 29 -7.16 -4.32 6.21
CA GLY A 29 -6.63 -3.62 5.07
C GLY A 29 -7.33 -4.04 3.81
N ALA A 30 -7.44 -3.13 2.87
CA ALA A 30 -8.02 -3.42 1.56
C ALA A 30 -7.00 -3.10 0.48
N THR A 31 -6.98 -3.91 -0.58
CA THR A 31 -6.13 -3.61 -1.72
C THR A 31 -6.87 -2.69 -2.68
N ALA A 32 -6.13 -1.84 -3.35
CA ALA A 32 -6.69 -0.89 -4.30
C ALA A 32 -5.73 -0.69 -5.46
N ASN A 33 -6.30 -0.43 -6.64
CA ASN A 33 -5.54 -0.05 -7.81
C ASN A 33 -6.01 1.32 -8.33
N THR A 34 -7.20 1.77 -7.92
CA THR A 34 -7.79 3.02 -8.38
C THR A 34 -8.26 3.84 -7.19
N PHE A 35 -8.54 5.11 -7.44
CA PHE A 35 -9.15 5.97 -6.42
C PHE A 35 -10.49 5.40 -5.97
N GLU A 36 -11.29 4.88 -6.90
CA GLU A 36 -12.59 4.31 -6.60
C GLU A 36 -12.49 3.12 -5.65
N ASP A 37 -11.43 2.32 -5.80
CA ASP A 37 -11.19 1.22 -4.87
C ASP A 37 -10.92 1.74 -3.46
N ILE A 38 -10.14 2.82 -3.34
CA ILE A 38 -9.86 3.44 -2.05
C ILE A 38 -11.12 4.00 -1.43
N GLU A 39 -11.90 4.69 -2.22
CA GLU A 39 -13.17 5.27 -1.77
C GLU A 39 -14.09 4.19 -1.24
N ARG A 40 -14.19 3.08 -1.94
CA ARG A 40 -15.00 1.94 -1.51
C ARG A 40 -14.48 1.35 -0.21
N GLY A 41 -13.17 1.13 -0.12
CA GLY A 41 -12.57 0.59 1.09
C GLY A 41 -12.80 1.50 2.30
N ALA A 42 -12.64 2.79 2.10
CA ALA A 42 -12.88 3.76 3.17
C ALA A 42 -14.34 3.74 3.61
N GLY A 43 -15.25 3.69 2.66
CA GLY A 43 -16.68 3.65 2.96
C GLY A 43 -17.12 2.38 3.66
N GLN A 44 -16.39 1.30 3.49
CA GLN A 44 -16.71 0.02 4.10
C GLN A 44 -15.97 -0.22 5.42
N GLY A 45 -15.17 0.73 5.87
CA GLY A 45 -14.54 0.62 7.17
C GLY A 45 -13.15 0.01 7.18
N ALA A 46 -12.42 0.07 6.08
CA ALA A 46 -11.02 -0.37 6.06
C ALA A 46 -10.19 0.53 6.97
N ASP A 47 -9.19 -0.05 7.60
CA ASP A 47 -8.28 0.70 8.46
C ASP A 47 -7.08 1.25 7.68
N TYR A 48 -6.73 0.60 6.59
CA TYR A 48 -5.65 1.07 5.71
C TYR A 48 -5.85 0.49 4.31
N ILE A 49 -5.11 1.05 3.37
CA ILE A 49 -5.20 0.66 1.96
C ILE A 49 -3.82 0.24 1.47
N GLY A 50 -3.75 -0.88 0.77
CA GLY A 50 -2.56 -1.26 0.02
C GLY A 50 -2.77 -0.89 -1.44
N LEU A 51 -2.07 0.14 -1.91
CA LEU A 51 -2.25 0.69 -3.25
C LEU A 51 -1.14 0.24 -4.18
N GLY A 52 -1.49 -0.41 -5.26
CA GLY A 52 -0.51 -0.88 -6.22
C GLY A 52 -1.12 -1.57 -7.41
N PRO A 53 -0.30 -2.19 -8.25
CA PRO A 53 1.16 -2.29 -8.12
C PRO A 53 1.86 -1.02 -8.60
N PHE A 54 3.00 -0.72 -7.99
CA PHE A 54 3.83 0.38 -8.46
C PHE A 54 4.49 0.02 -9.78
N ARG A 55 4.97 -1.23 -9.87
CA ARG A 55 5.68 -1.73 -11.04
C ARG A 55 5.32 -3.19 -11.25
N PHE A 56 5.31 -3.63 -12.49
CA PHE A 56 5.09 -5.03 -12.81
C PHE A 56 6.19 -5.90 -12.20
N THR A 57 5.81 -7.07 -11.65
CA THR A 57 6.77 -8.06 -11.17
C THR A 57 6.40 -9.42 -11.70
N GLN A 58 7.41 -10.27 -11.84
CA GLN A 58 7.19 -11.64 -12.31
C GLN A 58 6.62 -12.56 -11.24
N THR A 59 6.74 -12.16 -9.98
CA THR A 59 6.31 -13.00 -8.88
C THR A 59 4.80 -12.97 -8.66
N LYS A 60 4.13 -11.97 -9.19
CA LYS A 60 2.67 -11.87 -9.11
C LYS A 60 2.11 -11.64 -10.48
N ARG A 61 1.18 -12.50 -10.86
CA ARG A 61 0.39 -12.26 -12.05
C ARG A 61 -0.70 -11.29 -11.67
N ASN A 62 -0.41 -10.04 -11.85
CA ASN A 62 -1.37 -9.01 -11.52
C ASN A 62 -1.95 -8.46 -12.81
N LEU A 63 -3.25 -8.56 -12.95
CA LEU A 63 -3.95 -8.05 -14.12
C LEU A 63 -4.27 -6.57 -14.00
N SER A 64 -4.02 -5.98 -12.84
CA SER A 64 -4.28 -4.56 -12.63
C SER A 64 -3.21 -3.71 -13.31
N PRO A 65 -3.57 -2.56 -13.86
CA PRO A 65 -2.60 -1.66 -14.47
C PRO A 65 -1.55 -1.18 -13.47
N VAL A 66 -0.34 -1.03 -13.96
CA VAL A 66 0.77 -0.49 -13.19
C VAL A 66 0.54 1.00 -12.96
N LEU A 67 0.70 1.48 -11.73
CA LEU A 67 0.43 2.86 -11.38
C LEU A 67 1.60 3.81 -11.64
N GLY A 68 2.81 3.42 -11.26
CA GLY A 68 3.95 4.31 -11.36
C GLY A 68 3.80 5.54 -10.48
N LEU A 69 4.76 6.45 -10.56
CA LEU A 69 4.72 7.67 -9.74
C LEU A 69 3.53 8.56 -10.07
N GLU A 70 3.22 8.70 -11.36
CA GLU A 70 2.11 9.56 -11.76
C GLU A 70 0.77 9.02 -11.29
N GLY A 71 0.60 7.70 -11.33
CA GLY A 71 -0.62 7.09 -10.82
C GLY A 71 -0.80 7.39 -9.33
N TYR A 72 0.27 7.24 -8.56
CA TYR A 72 0.21 7.56 -7.13
C TYR A 72 -0.09 9.02 -6.88
N ARG A 73 0.57 9.92 -7.61
CA ARG A 73 0.33 11.36 -7.43
C ARG A 73 -1.13 11.71 -7.68
N THR A 74 -1.67 11.23 -8.77
CA THR A 74 -3.05 11.50 -9.15
C THR A 74 -4.03 10.96 -8.12
N ILE A 75 -3.83 9.73 -7.70
CA ILE A 75 -4.73 9.09 -6.74
C ILE A 75 -4.65 9.76 -5.38
N MET A 76 -3.43 10.04 -4.90
CA MET A 76 -3.28 10.68 -3.59
C MET A 76 -3.84 12.09 -3.58
N GLU A 77 -3.71 12.81 -4.69
CA GLU A 77 -4.32 14.13 -4.79
C GLU A 77 -5.85 14.04 -4.71
N ARG A 78 -6.44 13.07 -5.40
CA ARG A 78 -7.89 12.87 -5.33
C ARG A 78 -8.34 12.50 -3.92
N CYS A 79 -7.55 11.66 -3.22
CA CYS A 79 -7.85 11.31 -1.84
C CYS A 79 -7.85 12.55 -0.94
N ARG A 80 -6.84 13.39 -1.11
CA ARG A 80 -6.71 14.60 -0.33
C ARG A 80 -7.89 15.53 -0.57
N ASN A 81 -8.28 15.70 -1.83
CA ASN A 81 -9.40 16.56 -2.20
C ASN A 81 -10.73 15.99 -1.71
N ALA A 82 -10.83 14.69 -1.60
CA ALA A 82 -12.05 14.02 -1.12
C ALA A 82 -12.11 13.90 0.40
N GLY A 83 -11.07 14.33 1.11
CA GLY A 83 -11.04 14.23 2.56
C GLY A 83 -10.81 12.81 3.09
N ILE A 84 -10.26 11.94 2.27
CA ILE A 84 -9.97 10.56 2.70
C ILE A 84 -8.63 10.57 3.42
N ALA A 85 -8.65 10.21 4.71
CA ALA A 85 -7.47 10.27 5.57
C ALA A 85 -6.90 8.89 5.94
N LEU A 86 -7.37 7.83 5.33
CA LEU A 86 -6.86 6.49 5.61
C LEU A 86 -5.38 6.39 5.26
N PRO A 87 -4.59 5.65 6.06
CA PRO A 87 -3.24 5.34 5.66
C PRO A 87 -3.22 4.58 4.32
N VAL A 88 -2.40 5.02 3.41
CA VAL A 88 -2.24 4.37 2.09
C VAL A 88 -0.80 3.89 1.98
N VAL A 89 -0.64 2.58 1.81
CA VAL A 89 0.66 1.93 1.73
C VAL A 89 0.91 1.53 0.28
N ALA A 90 2.00 2.01 -0.29
CA ALA A 90 2.39 1.65 -1.66
C ALA A 90 2.98 0.25 -1.66
N ILE A 91 2.56 -0.58 -2.60
CA ILE A 91 3.01 -1.98 -2.70
C ILE A 91 3.26 -2.35 -4.16
N GLY A 92 4.04 -3.41 -4.34
CA GLY A 92 4.20 -4.05 -5.64
C GLY A 92 5.36 -3.53 -6.48
N GLY A 93 6.45 -4.28 -6.51
CA GLY A 93 7.58 -3.98 -7.38
C GLY A 93 8.42 -2.78 -6.97
N ILE A 94 8.47 -2.48 -5.67
CA ILE A 94 9.18 -1.32 -5.15
C ILE A 94 10.58 -1.73 -4.71
N THR A 95 11.56 -0.92 -5.07
CA THR A 95 12.95 -1.10 -4.64
C THR A 95 13.37 0.07 -3.76
N ALA A 96 14.55 -0.06 -3.13
CA ALA A 96 15.07 1.01 -2.30
C ALA A 96 15.23 2.32 -3.06
N ALA A 97 15.58 2.25 -4.35
CA ALA A 97 15.76 3.45 -5.17
C ALA A 97 14.45 4.21 -5.39
N ASP A 98 13.31 3.55 -5.24
CA ASP A 98 11.99 4.15 -5.48
C ASP A 98 11.44 4.86 -4.25
N VAL A 99 11.95 4.55 -3.06
CA VAL A 99 11.30 4.91 -1.80
C VAL A 99 11.06 6.40 -1.66
N GLU A 100 12.10 7.19 -1.90
CA GLU A 100 12.00 8.64 -1.71
C GLU A 100 10.96 9.26 -2.63
N ASN A 101 10.97 8.88 -3.90
CA ASN A 101 10.02 9.43 -4.87
C ASN A 101 8.59 8.99 -4.59
N ILE A 102 8.42 7.74 -4.14
CA ILE A 102 7.09 7.25 -3.81
C ILE A 102 6.54 7.98 -2.59
N LEU A 103 7.35 8.19 -1.56
CA LEU A 103 6.90 8.92 -0.38
C LEU A 103 6.52 10.35 -0.72
N ALA A 104 7.20 10.95 -1.70
CA ALA A 104 6.88 12.31 -2.14
C ALA A 104 5.50 12.41 -2.81
N THR A 105 4.89 11.29 -3.20
CA THR A 105 3.55 11.32 -3.79
C THR A 105 2.44 11.50 -2.76
N GLY A 106 2.77 11.39 -1.47
CA GLY A 106 1.79 11.56 -0.41
C GLY A 106 1.32 10.27 0.25
N VAL A 107 1.83 9.10 -0.18
CA VAL A 107 1.46 7.85 0.49
C VAL A 107 2.01 7.84 1.91
N THR A 108 1.34 7.12 2.80
CA THR A 108 1.68 7.06 4.21
C THR A 108 2.88 6.15 4.47
N GLY A 109 3.02 5.10 3.68
CA GLY A 109 4.09 4.14 3.89
C GLY A 109 4.33 3.28 2.67
N ILE A 110 5.26 2.36 2.80
CA ILE A 110 5.69 1.48 1.72
C ILE A 110 5.82 0.07 2.25
N ALA A 111 5.32 -0.89 1.51
CA ALA A 111 5.51 -2.31 1.82
C ALA A 111 6.52 -2.89 0.84
N LEU A 112 7.57 -3.46 1.36
CA LEU A 112 8.65 -4.05 0.59
C LEU A 112 8.77 -5.52 0.93
N SER A 113 8.94 -6.35 -0.07
CA SER A 113 9.26 -7.75 0.16
C SER A 113 10.33 -8.23 -0.80
N GLY A 114 10.09 -8.08 -2.10
CA GLY A 114 11.05 -8.53 -3.10
C GLY A 114 12.42 -7.88 -2.95
N ALA A 115 12.44 -6.58 -2.68
CA ALA A 115 13.71 -5.86 -2.53
C ALA A 115 14.56 -6.42 -1.38
N LEU A 116 13.90 -6.77 -0.27
CA LEU A 116 14.62 -7.30 0.88
C LEU A 116 15.01 -8.76 0.71
N LEU A 117 14.11 -9.56 0.11
CA LEU A 117 14.36 -10.98 -0.06
C LEU A 117 15.42 -11.27 -1.11
N GLN A 118 15.57 -10.38 -2.09
CA GLN A 118 16.54 -10.55 -3.17
C GLN A 118 17.85 -9.82 -2.91
N ALA A 119 17.94 -9.07 -1.82
CA ALA A 119 19.14 -8.33 -1.49
C ALA A 119 20.26 -9.29 -1.08
N GLU A 120 21.49 -8.96 -1.49
CA GLU A 120 22.66 -9.73 -1.12
C GLU A 120 22.85 -9.76 0.40
N ASN A 121 22.55 -8.66 1.05
CA ASN A 121 22.60 -8.53 2.51
C ASN A 121 21.32 -7.85 2.97
N THR A 122 20.39 -8.66 3.46
CA THR A 122 19.07 -8.18 3.87
C THR A 122 19.13 -7.14 4.99
N LEU A 123 20.01 -7.35 5.97
CA LEU A 123 20.15 -6.41 7.09
C LEU A 123 20.65 -5.06 6.61
N GLU A 124 21.65 -5.04 5.76
CA GLU A 124 22.23 -3.82 5.24
C GLU A 124 21.22 -3.07 4.36
N GLU A 125 20.48 -3.80 3.53
CA GLU A 125 19.47 -3.19 2.68
C GLU A 125 18.32 -2.62 3.50
N THR A 126 17.91 -3.31 4.55
CA THR A 126 16.87 -2.82 5.45
C THR A 126 17.31 -1.51 6.11
N GLN A 127 18.55 -1.46 6.60
CA GLN A 127 19.06 -0.25 7.24
C GLN A 127 19.13 0.93 6.24
N ARG A 128 19.53 0.64 5.01
CA ARG A 128 19.58 1.64 3.96
C ARG A 128 18.20 2.25 3.71
N ILE A 129 17.19 1.40 3.62
CA ILE A 129 15.82 1.85 3.37
C ILE A 129 15.29 2.67 4.55
N ILE A 130 15.55 2.22 5.78
CA ILE A 130 15.14 2.96 6.97
C ILE A 130 15.77 4.35 6.98
N ASN A 131 17.03 4.45 6.61
CA ASN A 131 17.72 5.74 6.57
C ASN A 131 17.09 6.69 5.54
N ILE A 132 16.71 6.15 4.38
CA ILE A 132 16.03 6.93 3.34
C ILE A 132 14.68 7.45 3.86
N ILE A 133 13.90 6.58 4.49
CA ILE A 133 12.61 6.97 5.04
C ILE A 133 12.77 8.07 6.07
N ASN A 134 13.71 7.92 6.98
CA ASN A 134 13.92 8.90 8.03
C ASN A 134 14.33 10.27 7.47
N ARG A 135 15.18 10.29 6.44
CA ARG A 135 15.55 11.55 5.78
C ARG A 135 14.34 12.21 5.11
N THR A 136 13.52 11.41 4.46
CA THR A 136 12.38 11.92 3.71
C THR A 136 11.33 12.53 4.64
N LYS A 137 11.19 12.01 5.85
CA LYS A 137 10.21 12.49 6.81
C LYS A 137 10.63 13.78 7.52
N GLN A 138 11.88 14.16 7.37
CA GLN A 138 12.34 15.42 7.92
C GLN A 138 12.05 16.56 6.93
#